data_92d7c680f1f7f5cd9f0b0b2b7f7d92c3
#
_entry.id   92d7c680f1f7f5cd9f0b0b2b7f7d92c3
#
_cell.length_a   1.000
_cell.length_b   1.000
_cell.length_c   1.000
_cell.angle_alpha   90.00
_cell.angle_beta   90.00
_cell.angle_gamma   90.00
#
_symmetry.space_group_name_H-M   'P 1'
#
loop_
_entity.id
_entity.type
_entity.pdbx_description
1 polymer ?
#
loop_
_entity_poly.entity_id
_entity_poly.type
_entity_poly.pdbx_seq_one_letter_code
_entity_poly.pdbx_strand_id
1 'polypeptide(L)'
;MQTNIEDAYTQLITLLDQHGAHYRLIDHAPEGRTEIVSPMRGNALSQAAKCIVLMVKIGKKITRYVLAVIPGDARVDLQAVKSLMRGTYVTFASPDIAERLAGSVTGTILPFSFNPELELIVDPSLLENEEIYFNAARLDRSLALKTGDYIALAKPRLGRITEGRGTSPGAPSHS
;
A
#
# COMPACT_ATOMS: atom_id res chain seq x y z
N MET A 1 4.44 27.40 -18.35
CA MET A 1 3.19 26.68 -18.51
C MET A 1 3.06 25.59 -17.47
N GLN A 2 1.98 25.63 -16.78
CA GLN A 2 1.76 24.64 -15.75
C GLN A 2 1.19 23.38 -16.33
N THR A 3 1.82 22.27 -16.04
CA THR A 3 1.22 20.97 -16.29
C THR A 3 0.16 20.74 -15.22
N ASN A 4 -1.07 20.48 -15.64
CA ASN A 4 -2.10 20.09 -14.71
C ASN A 4 -1.83 18.66 -14.27
N ILE A 5 -1.09 18.55 -13.17
CA ILE A 5 -0.87 17.25 -12.55
C ILE A 5 -2.02 17.03 -11.58
N GLU A 6 -2.86 16.06 -11.88
CA GLU A 6 -3.92 15.70 -10.96
C GLU A 6 -3.29 15.17 -9.68
N ASP A 7 -3.85 15.56 -8.55
CA ASP A 7 -3.40 15.00 -7.29
C ASP A 7 -3.82 13.52 -7.19
N ALA A 8 -3.21 12.80 -6.26
CA ALA A 8 -3.43 11.37 -6.13
C ALA A 8 -4.90 11.05 -5.80
N TYR A 9 -5.56 11.89 -5.02
CA TYR A 9 -6.96 11.69 -4.69
C TYR A 9 -7.83 11.74 -5.96
N THR A 10 -7.64 12.77 -6.77
CA THR A 10 -8.41 12.94 -8.00
C THR A 10 -8.14 11.79 -8.97
N GLN A 11 -6.88 11.38 -9.10
CA GLN A 11 -6.53 10.23 -9.96
C GLN A 11 -7.25 8.96 -9.49
N LEU A 12 -7.29 8.74 -8.18
CA LEU A 12 -7.95 7.57 -7.60
C LEU A 12 -9.44 7.58 -7.91
N ILE A 13 -10.13 8.67 -7.59
CA ILE A 13 -11.58 8.76 -7.77
C ILE A 13 -11.94 8.64 -9.26
N THR A 14 -11.18 9.28 -10.12
CA THR A 14 -11.40 9.18 -11.56
C THR A 14 -11.27 7.74 -12.03
N LEU A 15 -10.24 7.04 -11.58
CA LEU A 15 -10.03 5.63 -11.94
C LEU A 15 -11.21 4.77 -11.48
N LEU A 16 -11.65 4.94 -10.23
CA LEU A 16 -12.73 4.15 -9.67
C LEU A 16 -14.05 4.41 -10.41
N ASP A 17 -14.36 5.67 -10.66
CA ASP A 17 -15.62 6.05 -11.29
C ASP A 17 -15.67 5.62 -12.75
N GLN A 18 -14.58 5.74 -13.47
CA GLN A 18 -14.51 5.34 -14.87
C GLN A 18 -14.76 3.84 -15.06
N HIS A 19 -14.46 3.04 -14.05
CA HIS A 19 -14.61 1.59 -14.13
C HIS A 19 -15.78 1.06 -13.32
N GLY A 20 -16.61 1.94 -12.78
CA GLY A 20 -17.78 1.53 -12.02
C GLY A 20 -17.46 0.74 -10.76
N ALA A 21 -16.34 1.04 -10.12
CA ALA A 21 -15.90 0.32 -8.93
C ALA A 21 -16.85 0.55 -7.76
N HIS A 22 -16.97 -0.46 -6.90
CA HIS A 22 -17.82 -0.39 -5.71
C HIS A 22 -16.98 0.08 -4.52
N TYR A 23 -17.21 1.32 -4.10
CA TYR A 23 -16.46 1.90 -3.00
C TYR A 23 -17.31 2.84 -2.16
N ARG A 24 -16.84 3.11 -0.95
CA ARG A 24 -17.47 4.06 -0.03
C ARG A 24 -16.40 5.00 0.51
N LEU A 25 -16.75 6.27 0.62
CA LEU A 25 -15.87 7.26 1.25
C LEU A 25 -16.24 7.38 2.72
N ILE A 26 -15.22 7.48 3.58
CA ILE A 26 -15.40 7.57 5.03
C ILE A 26 -14.59 8.76 5.53
N ASP A 27 -15.28 9.79 6.02
CA ASP A 27 -14.62 10.96 6.59
C ASP A 27 -14.34 10.72 8.06
N HIS A 28 -13.18 11.18 8.52
CA HIS A 28 -12.77 11.03 9.91
C HIS A 28 -11.75 12.10 10.27
N ALA A 29 -11.43 12.23 11.55
CA ALA A 29 -10.37 13.13 11.98
C ALA A 29 -9.04 12.74 11.32
N PRO A 30 -8.16 13.70 11.04
CA PRO A 30 -6.89 13.39 10.37
C PRO A 30 -6.07 12.37 11.13
N GLU A 31 -5.68 11.31 10.46
CA GLU A 31 -4.85 10.25 11.04
C GLU A 31 -4.22 9.43 9.92
N GLY A 32 -2.91 9.23 10.00
CA GLY A 32 -2.17 8.43 9.00
C GLY A 32 -1.72 7.07 9.50
N ARG A 33 -1.80 6.82 10.82
CA ARG A 33 -1.35 5.55 11.39
C ARG A 33 -2.45 4.52 11.32
N THR A 34 -2.14 3.39 10.69
CA THR A 34 -3.12 2.34 10.39
C THR A 34 -3.82 1.82 11.65
N GLU A 35 -3.08 1.59 12.72
CA GLU A 35 -3.63 1.03 13.97
C GLU A 35 -4.56 2.02 14.68
N ILE A 36 -4.44 3.30 14.38
CA ILE A 36 -5.29 4.33 14.98
C ILE A 36 -6.47 4.65 14.08
N VAL A 37 -6.25 4.75 12.79
CA VAL A 37 -7.32 5.13 11.86
C VAL A 37 -8.31 3.98 11.64
N SER A 38 -7.88 2.73 11.76
CA SER A 38 -8.78 1.59 11.54
C SER A 38 -9.99 1.57 12.46
N PRO A 39 -9.86 1.77 13.79
CA PRO A 39 -11.04 1.90 14.64
C PRO A 39 -11.92 3.08 14.25
N MET A 40 -11.33 4.19 13.85
CA MET A 40 -12.08 5.38 13.46
C MET A 40 -12.98 5.14 12.26
N ARG A 41 -12.57 4.29 11.35
CA ARG A 41 -13.38 3.97 10.16
C ARG A 41 -14.07 2.61 10.25
N GLY A 42 -13.95 1.93 11.39
CA GLY A 42 -14.73 0.74 11.67
C GLY A 42 -14.26 -0.54 11.00
N ASN A 43 -13.00 -0.63 10.61
CA ASN A 43 -12.47 -1.84 10.00
C ASN A 43 -11.46 -2.54 10.91
N ALA A 44 -11.30 -3.85 10.72
CA ALA A 44 -10.24 -4.60 11.37
C ALA A 44 -8.89 -4.24 10.72
N LEU A 45 -7.80 -4.35 11.50
CA LEU A 45 -6.46 -4.08 10.98
C LEU A 45 -6.12 -4.95 9.77
N SER A 46 -6.57 -6.21 9.77
CA SER A 46 -6.31 -7.12 8.66
C SER A 46 -6.96 -6.68 7.35
N GLN A 47 -7.94 -5.79 7.41
CA GLN A 47 -8.62 -5.26 6.23
C GLN A 47 -7.95 -3.98 5.72
N ALA A 48 -7.06 -3.41 6.49
CA ALA A 48 -6.38 -2.18 6.10
C ALA A 48 -5.24 -2.49 5.14
N ALA A 49 -5.14 -1.74 4.05
CA ALA A 49 -4.01 -1.82 3.13
C ALA A 49 -2.91 -0.90 3.63
N LYS A 50 -1.85 -1.48 4.16
CA LYS A 50 -0.69 -0.73 4.62
C LYS A 50 0.29 -0.62 3.47
N CYS A 51 0.63 0.60 3.09
CA CYS A 51 1.42 0.92 1.90
C CYS A 51 2.79 1.41 2.29
N ILE A 52 3.83 0.72 1.86
CA ILE A 52 5.21 0.99 2.24
C ILE A 52 6.06 1.09 0.99
N VAL A 53 6.84 2.17 0.86
CA VAL A 53 7.75 2.30 -0.28
C VAL A 53 9.13 1.80 0.12
N LEU A 54 9.65 0.88 -0.69
CA LEU A 54 10.94 0.24 -0.45
C LEU A 54 11.90 0.57 -1.58
N MET A 55 13.17 0.72 -1.22
CA MET A 55 14.27 0.88 -2.19
C MET A 55 14.95 -0.47 -2.34
N VAL A 56 15.11 -0.89 -3.60
CA VAL A 56 15.76 -2.17 -3.92
C VAL A 56 16.98 -1.90 -4.77
N LYS A 57 18.13 -2.33 -4.32
CA LYS A 57 19.36 -2.30 -5.10
C LYS A 57 19.56 -3.65 -5.78
N ILE A 58 19.90 -3.61 -7.06
CA ILE A 58 20.21 -4.80 -7.84
C ILE A 58 21.62 -4.61 -8.37
N GLY A 59 22.57 -5.29 -7.74
CA GLY A 59 23.98 -5.05 -8.00
C GLY A 59 24.40 -3.66 -7.59
N LYS A 60 25.36 -3.07 -8.28
CA LYS A 60 25.94 -1.78 -7.90
C LYS A 60 25.30 -0.60 -8.62
N LYS A 61 24.60 -0.83 -9.72
CA LYS A 61 24.16 0.26 -10.58
C LYS A 61 22.66 0.45 -10.71
N ILE A 62 21.88 -0.55 -10.34
CA ILE A 62 20.43 -0.49 -10.54
C ILE A 62 19.73 -0.24 -9.22
N THR A 63 18.86 0.75 -9.20
CA THR A 63 17.98 1.03 -8.07
C THR A 63 16.54 0.98 -8.55
N ARG A 64 15.71 0.22 -7.87
CA ARG A 64 14.28 0.16 -8.16
C ARG A 64 13.49 0.46 -6.91
N TYR A 65 12.25 0.87 -7.09
CA TYR A 65 11.38 1.19 -5.97
C TYR A 65 10.12 0.36 -6.03
N VAL A 66 9.70 -0.12 -4.88
CA VAL A 66 8.55 -1.01 -4.74
C VAL A 66 7.55 -0.36 -3.79
N LEU A 67 6.29 -0.34 -4.22
CA LEU A 67 5.17 -0.04 -3.34
C LEU A 67 4.68 -1.38 -2.82
N ALA A 68 5.04 -1.69 -1.59
CA ALA A 68 4.65 -2.94 -0.93
C ALA A 68 3.35 -2.69 -0.18
N VAL A 69 2.32 -3.47 -0.50
CA VAL A 69 1.01 -3.35 0.14
C VAL A 69 0.71 -4.63 0.90
N ILE A 70 0.50 -4.49 2.20
CA ILE A 70 0.31 -5.60 3.11
C ILE A 70 -0.86 -5.30 4.06
N PRO A 71 -1.43 -6.34 4.73
CA PRO A 71 -2.43 -6.09 5.77
C PRO A 71 -1.87 -5.25 6.91
N GLY A 72 -2.73 -4.44 7.51
CA GLY A 72 -2.32 -3.53 8.57
C GLY A 72 -1.77 -4.18 9.83
N ASP A 73 -2.11 -5.45 10.05
CA ASP A 73 -1.62 -6.23 11.20
C ASP A 73 -0.37 -7.04 10.87
N ALA A 74 0.18 -6.88 9.67
CA ALA A 74 1.35 -7.61 9.22
C ALA A 74 2.58 -6.71 9.17
N ARG A 75 3.74 -7.33 9.02
CA ARG A 75 5.01 -6.64 8.82
C ARG A 75 5.60 -7.05 7.49
N VAL A 76 6.20 -6.11 6.79
CA VAL A 76 6.88 -6.41 5.53
C VAL A 76 8.14 -7.23 5.81
N ASP A 77 8.33 -8.27 4.99
CA ASP A 77 9.52 -9.11 5.04
C ASP A 77 10.48 -8.61 3.95
N LEU A 78 11.49 -7.88 4.37
CA LEU A 78 12.45 -7.29 3.43
C LEU A 78 13.23 -8.37 2.67
N GLN A 79 13.49 -9.50 3.30
CA GLN A 79 14.18 -10.60 2.62
C GLN A 79 13.32 -11.21 1.52
N ALA A 80 12.02 -11.33 1.76
CA ALA A 80 11.10 -11.83 0.75
C ALA A 80 11.04 -10.89 -0.45
N VAL A 81 10.99 -9.57 -0.21
CA VAL A 81 11.01 -8.59 -1.29
C VAL A 81 12.33 -8.67 -2.06
N LYS A 82 13.44 -8.77 -1.34
CA LYS A 82 14.76 -8.89 -1.96
C LYS A 82 14.82 -10.10 -2.89
N SER A 83 14.33 -11.24 -2.44
CA SER A 83 14.31 -12.46 -3.26
C SER A 83 13.40 -12.31 -4.48
N LEU A 84 12.21 -11.75 -4.26
CA LEU A 84 11.24 -11.57 -5.32
C LEU A 84 11.76 -10.64 -6.42
N MET A 85 12.49 -9.61 -6.03
CA MET A 85 13.05 -8.61 -6.94
C MET A 85 14.44 -9.01 -7.47
N ARG A 86 14.99 -10.11 -6.99
CA ARG A 86 16.36 -10.53 -7.29
C ARG A 86 17.36 -9.43 -6.96
N GLY A 87 17.12 -8.77 -5.83
CA GLY A 87 17.95 -7.67 -5.39
C GLY A 87 19.12 -8.11 -4.53
N THR A 88 20.04 -7.19 -4.34
CA THR A 88 21.18 -7.40 -3.46
C THR A 88 20.98 -6.72 -2.11
N TYR A 89 20.07 -5.74 -2.05
CA TYR A 89 19.81 -4.99 -0.84
C TYR A 89 18.44 -4.35 -0.91
N VAL A 90 17.70 -4.38 0.19
CA VAL A 90 16.37 -3.75 0.29
C VAL A 90 16.29 -2.98 1.62
N THR A 91 15.79 -1.77 1.57
CA THR A 91 15.53 -0.95 2.75
C THR A 91 14.30 -0.09 2.51
N PHE A 92 13.81 0.54 3.58
CA PHE A 92 12.73 1.51 3.45
C PHE A 92 13.24 2.74 2.70
N ALA A 93 12.44 3.23 1.76
CA ALA A 93 12.75 4.49 1.10
C ALA A 93 12.63 5.64 2.10
N SER A 94 13.40 6.70 1.89
CA SER A 94 13.23 7.89 2.72
C SER A 94 11.85 8.49 2.50
N PRO A 95 11.28 9.18 3.51
CA PRO A 95 9.97 9.82 3.33
C PRO A 95 9.91 10.74 2.12
N ASP A 96 10.96 11.50 1.86
CA ASP A 96 10.99 12.40 0.70
C ASP A 96 10.85 11.64 -0.62
N ILE A 97 11.58 10.55 -0.76
CA ILE A 97 11.52 9.74 -1.98
C ILE A 97 10.17 9.04 -2.08
N ALA A 98 9.68 8.49 -0.96
CA ALA A 98 8.39 7.81 -0.94
C ALA A 98 7.26 8.75 -1.38
N GLU A 99 7.23 9.96 -0.83
CA GLU A 99 6.20 10.94 -1.16
C GLU A 99 6.30 11.41 -2.59
N ARG A 100 7.51 11.61 -3.07
CA ARG A 100 7.71 12.02 -4.47
C ARG A 100 7.21 10.95 -5.45
N LEU A 101 7.55 9.70 -5.19
CA LEU A 101 7.17 8.60 -6.08
C LEU A 101 5.68 8.27 -5.99
N ALA A 102 5.12 8.34 -4.80
CA ALA A 102 3.72 7.99 -4.58
C ALA A 102 2.76 9.14 -4.90
N GLY A 103 3.25 10.38 -4.88
CA GLY A 103 2.42 11.54 -5.15
C GLY A 103 1.51 11.93 -3.98
N SER A 104 1.79 11.44 -2.78
CA SER A 104 1.03 11.82 -1.58
C SER A 104 1.92 11.70 -0.35
N VAL A 105 1.49 12.35 0.74
CA VAL A 105 2.30 12.38 1.96
C VAL A 105 2.24 11.07 2.71
N THR A 106 3.25 10.81 3.53
CA THR A 106 3.32 9.62 4.38
C THR A 106 2.05 9.47 5.22
N GLY A 107 1.53 8.26 5.27
CA GLY A 107 0.26 7.97 5.94
C GLY A 107 -0.94 8.05 5.01
N THR A 108 -0.77 8.61 3.80
CA THR A 108 -1.86 8.73 2.82
C THR A 108 -1.55 8.02 1.51
N ILE A 109 -0.43 7.31 1.44
CA ILE A 109 0.00 6.63 0.21
C ILE A 109 -1.03 5.57 -0.18
N LEU A 110 -1.45 5.61 -1.44
CA LEU A 110 -2.46 4.71 -1.96
C LEU A 110 -1.89 3.34 -2.30
N PRO A 111 -2.72 2.27 -2.23
CA PRO A 111 -2.32 0.94 -2.72
C PRO A 111 -2.44 0.85 -4.26
N PHE A 112 -2.15 1.93 -4.94
CA PHE A 112 -2.12 2.03 -6.39
C PHE A 112 -0.85 2.75 -6.80
N SER A 113 -0.23 2.31 -7.87
CA SER A 113 0.92 3.02 -8.41
C SER A 113 0.52 3.72 -9.71
N PHE A 114 0.67 5.04 -9.73
CA PHE A 114 0.47 5.86 -10.92
C PHE A 114 1.81 6.29 -11.53
N ASN A 115 2.90 5.72 -11.02
CA ASN A 115 4.25 6.08 -11.43
C ASN A 115 4.97 4.83 -11.94
N PRO A 116 5.44 4.81 -13.19
CA PRO A 116 6.11 3.61 -13.72
C PRO A 116 7.41 3.26 -13.00
N GLU A 117 8.00 4.20 -12.25
CA GLU A 117 9.19 3.92 -11.44
C GLU A 117 8.86 3.23 -10.12
N LEU A 118 7.59 3.11 -9.78
CA LEU A 118 7.15 2.51 -8.52
C LEU A 118 6.36 1.24 -8.83
N GLU A 119 6.98 0.10 -8.60
CA GLU A 119 6.37 -1.20 -8.89
C GLU A 119 5.46 -1.62 -7.73
N LEU A 120 4.22 -1.99 -8.06
CA LEU A 120 3.23 -2.39 -7.05
C LEU A 120 3.31 -3.89 -6.79
N ILE A 121 3.58 -4.26 -5.55
CA ILE A 121 3.57 -5.65 -5.11
C ILE A 121 2.62 -5.76 -3.92
N VAL A 122 1.66 -6.68 -4.00
CA VAL A 122 0.64 -6.86 -2.97
C VAL A 122 0.74 -8.26 -2.39
N ASP A 123 0.73 -8.34 -1.06
CA ASP A 123 0.69 -9.64 -0.40
C ASP A 123 -0.72 -10.23 -0.54
N PRO A 124 -0.84 -11.49 -1.00
CA PRO A 124 -2.16 -12.09 -1.20
C PRO A 124 -3.03 -12.16 0.05
N SER A 125 -2.43 -12.12 1.24
CA SER A 125 -3.22 -12.19 2.47
C SER A 125 -4.16 -11.00 2.63
N LEU A 126 -3.81 -9.84 2.08
CA LEU A 126 -4.71 -8.69 2.09
C LEU A 126 -5.97 -8.97 1.27
N LEU A 127 -5.81 -9.71 0.19
CA LEU A 127 -6.87 -9.94 -0.79
C LEU A 127 -7.88 -11.01 -0.35
N GLU A 128 -7.68 -11.60 0.82
CA GLU A 128 -8.64 -12.53 1.41
C GLU A 128 -9.86 -11.81 1.98
N ASN A 129 -9.78 -10.50 2.14
CA ASN A 129 -10.88 -9.69 2.61
C ASN A 129 -11.84 -9.33 1.46
N GLU A 130 -13.12 -9.20 1.75
CA GLU A 130 -14.09 -8.75 0.74
C GLU A 130 -13.90 -7.30 0.36
N GLU A 131 -13.51 -6.49 1.34
CA GLU A 131 -13.20 -5.06 1.16
C GLU A 131 -11.86 -4.76 1.78
N ILE A 132 -11.14 -3.84 1.17
CA ILE A 132 -9.93 -3.28 1.75
C ILE A 132 -10.16 -1.82 2.08
N TYR A 133 -9.48 -1.34 3.12
CA TYR A 133 -9.61 0.02 3.63
C TYR A 133 -8.27 0.73 3.57
N PHE A 134 -8.29 1.97 3.15
CA PHE A 134 -7.06 2.78 3.10
C PHE A 134 -7.40 4.28 3.11
N ASN A 135 -6.45 5.10 3.51
CA ASN A 135 -6.60 6.55 3.40
C ASN A 135 -6.58 6.93 1.91
N ALA A 136 -7.52 7.75 1.51
CA ALA A 136 -7.75 8.09 0.09
C ALA A 136 -6.86 9.25 -0.37
N ALA A 137 -5.55 9.13 -0.16
CA ALA A 137 -4.57 10.18 -0.41
C ALA A 137 -4.80 11.42 0.45
N ARG A 138 -5.55 11.27 1.54
CA ARG A 138 -5.87 12.32 2.51
C ARG A 138 -5.84 11.73 3.90
N LEU A 139 -5.43 12.55 4.87
CA LEU A 139 -5.44 12.10 6.26
C LEU A 139 -6.85 12.04 6.85
N ASP A 140 -7.78 12.81 6.32
CA ASP A 140 -9.12 12.97 6.88
C ASP A 140 -10.22 12.22 6.10
N ARG A 141 -9.84 11.44 5.10
CA ARG A 141 -10.79 10.68 4.29
C ARG A 141 -10.21 9.35 3.91
N SER A 142 -10.96 8.29 4.20
CA SER A 142 -10.61 6.93 3.81
C SER A 142 -11.58 6.40 2.78
N LEU A 143 -11.21 5.27 2.21
CA LEU A 143 -12.00 4.62 1.18
C LEU A 143 -12.05 3.13 1.51
N ALA A 144 -13.26 2.56 1.40
CA ALA A 144 -13.46 1.12 1.45
C ALA A 144 -13.74 0.68 0.03
N LEU A 145 -12.95 -0.24 -0.49
CA LEU A 145 -13.02 -0.67 -1.88
C LEU A 145 -13.20 -2.18 -1.94
N LYS A 146 -14.12 -2.62 -2.79
CA LYS A 146 -14.31 -4.05 -2.99
C LYS A 146 -13.03 -4.64 -3.54
N THR A 147 -12.58 -5.75 -2.94
CA THR A 147 -11.29 -6.35 -3.26
C THR A 147 -11.19 -6.77 -4.72
N GLY A 148 -12.28 -7.33 -5.28
CA GLY A 148 -12.28 -7.70 -6.69
C GLY A 148 -12.05 -6.52 -7.62
N ASP A 149 -12.65 -5.38 -7.30
CA ASP A 149 -12.43 -4.16 -8.07
C ASP A 149 -11.00 -3.65 -7.92
N TYR A 150 -10.45 -3.74 -6.71
CA TYR A 150 -9.07 -3.37 -6.48
C TYR A 150 -8.12 -4.16 -7.36
N ILE A 151 -8.27 -5.48 -7.37
CA ILE A 151 -7.40 -6.36 -8.18
C ILE A 151 -7.52 -6.01 -9.67
N ALA A 152 -8.74 -5.80 -10.14
CA ALA A 152 -8.99 -5.50 -11.55
C ALA A 152 -8.36 -4.17 -11.98
N LEU A 153 -8.38 -3.17 -11.10
CA LEU A 153 -7.90 -1.82 -11.44
C LEU A 153 -6.42 -1.62 -11.15
N ALA A 154 -5.94 -2.12 -10.02
CA ALA A 154 -4.54 -1.95 -9.62
C ALA A 154 -3.63 -2.88 -10.39
N LYS A 155 -4.10 -4.05 -10.79
CA LYS A 155 -3.35 -5.08 -11.51
C LYS A 155 -2.01 -5.34 -10.84
N PRO A 156 -2.02 -5.67 -9.54
CA PRO A 156 -0.77 -5.78 -8.79
C PRO A 156 0.00 -7.04 -9.15
N ARG A 157 1.32 -6.96 -8.99
CA ARG A 157 2.12 -8.17 -8.89
C ARG A 157 1.85 -8.77 -7.52
N LEU A 158 1.55 -10.05 -7.44
CA LEU A 158 1.30 -10.72 -6.18
C LEU A 158 2.57 -11.41 -5.70
N GLY A 159 2.84 -11.30 -4.40
CA GLY A 159 3.97 -11.97 -3.81
C GLY A 159 3.86 -11.98 -2.29
N ARG A 160 4.31 -13.05 -1.67
CA ARG A 160 4.33 -13.16 -0.22
C ARG A 160 5.48 -12.32 0.30
N ILE A 161 5.15 -11.16 0.83
CA ILE A 161 6.12 -10.19 1.31
C ILE A 161 5.89 -9.79 2.77
N THR A 162 5.11 -10.58 3.50
CA THR A 162 4.92 -10.38 4.94
C THR A 162 5.68 -11.44 5.72
N GLU A 163 6.16 -11.04 6.90
CA GLU A 163 6.73 -11.98 7.87
C GLU A 163 5.65 -12.94 8.30
N GLY A 164 6.05 -14.16 8.57
CA GLY A 164 5.12 -15.15 9.11
C GLY A 164 4.42 -14.54 10.31
N ARG A 165 3.10 -14.62 10.30
CA ARG A 165 2.31 -14.12 11.41
C ARG A 165 2.52 -15.02 12.60
N GLY A 166 3.54 -14.96 13.33
CA GLY A 166 3.79 -15.71 14.54
C GLY A 166 2.66 -16.65 14.94
N THR A 167 2.15 -17.39 13.99
CA THR A 167 0.98 -18.24 14.19
C THR A 167 1.35 -19.59 14.74
N SER A 168 2.64 -19.90 14.75
CA SER A 168 3.07 -21.12 15.38
C SER A 168 2.92 -20.94 16.89
N PRO A 169 2.16 -21.80 17.55
CA PRO A 169 2.09 -21.74 19.00
C PRO A 169 3.50 -21.85 19.58
N GLY A 170 3.86 -20.89 20.41
CA GLY A 170 5.18 -20.84 21.01
C GLY A 170 6.22 -20.10 20.20
N ALA A 171 5.91 -19.66 19.01
CA ALA A 171 6.83 -18.81 18.29
C ALA A 171 6.78 -17.41 18.88
N PRO A 172 7.94 -16.80 19.20
CA PRO A 172 7.92 -15.45 19.72
C PRO A 172 7.38 -14.52 18.66
N SER A 173 6.51 -13.63 19.11
CA SER A 173 6.02 -12.57 18.23
C SER A 173 7.20 -11.65 17.95
N HIS A 174 7.62 -11.62 16.72
CA HIS A 174 8.61 -10.66 16.28
C HIS A 174 7.91 -9.40 15.83
N SER A 175 7.37 -8.77 16.79
CA SER A 175 6.75 -7.49 16.49
C SER A 175 7.80 -6.41 16.25
#